data_5df15acecab83e48e8f18deea5c56ea0
#
_entry.id   5df15acecab83e48e8f18deea5c56ea0
#
_cell.length_a   1.000
_cell.length_b   1.000
_cell.length_c   1.000
_cell.angle_alpha   90.00
_cell.angle_beta   90.00
_cell.angle_gamma   90.00
#
_symmetry.space_group_name_H-M   'P 1'
#
loop_
_entity.id
_entity.type
_entity.pdbx_description
1 polymer ?
#
loop_
_entity_poly.entity_id
_entity_poly.type
_entity_poly.pdbx_seq_one_letter_code
_entity_poly.pdbx_strand_id
1 'polypeptide(L)'
;MIRQSLMKTVWANSSRFSLHGKSGLVACTKKRSFHVARNLLQDKKDILQKVAPTTSVVAKQSFFRKSGKFALKFLLYSALAGTAYVSYSLYKEANPSTQVPQSDTFPNGSKRKTLVILGSGWGSVSLLKNLDTTLYNVVVVSPRNYFLFTPLLPSTPVGTIELKSIVEPVRTIARRSHGEVHYYEAEAYDVDPENKTIKVKSSAKNNDYDLNLKYDYLVVGVGAQPNTFGTPGVYEYSSFLKEISDAQEIRLKIMSSIEKAASLSPKDPERARLLSFVVVGGGPTGVEFAAELRDYVDQDLRKWMPELSKEIKVTLVEALPNILNMFDKYLVDYAQDLFKEEKIDLRLKTMVKKVDATTITAKTGDGDIESIPYGVLVWATGNAPREVSTNLMSKLEEQDSRRGLLIDNKLQLLGAKGSIFAIGDCTFHPGLFPTAQVAHQEGEYLAQYFKKAYKIDQLNWKITNTTDGSEVTKLKNQITKTQSQIEDFKYNHKGALAYIGSDKAIADLAVGEAKYRLAGSFTFLFWKSAYLAMCLSFRNRVLVAMDWAKVYFLGRDSSI
;
A
#
# COMPACT_ATOMS: atom_id res chain seq x y z
N MET A 1 -16.23 11.10 15.97
CA MET A 1 -16.70 11.88 17.14
C MET A 1 -16.97 13.35 16.84
N ILE A 2 -16.11 14.08 16.13
CA ILE A 2 -16.32 15.50 15.80
C ILE A 2 -17.57 15.72 14.90
N ARG A 3 -17.85 14.82 13.96
CA ARG A 3 -19.02 14.90 13.06
C ARG A 3 -20.37 14.71 13.77
N GLN A 4 -20.42 13.94 14.85
CA GLN A 4 -21.65 13.74 15.64
C GLN A 4 -21.92 14.85 16.65
N SER A 5 -20.88 15.56 17.10
CA SER A 5 -21.02 16.68 18.03
C SER A 5 -21.61 17.92 17.35
N LEU A 6 -21.18 18.25 16.12
CA LEU A 6 -21.68 19.41 15.36
C LEU A 6 -23.13 19.25 14.89
N MET A 7 -23.58 18.03 14.52
CA MET A 7 -24.99 17.81 14.15
C MET A 7 -25.95 17.85 15.34
N LYS A 8 -25.51 17.45 16.54
CA LYS A 8 -26.39 17.50 17.73
C LYS A 8 -26.68 18.92 18.21
N THR A 9 -25.79 19.88 17.94
CA THR A 9 -25.99 21.27 18.36
C THR A 9 -26.92 22.05 17.44
N VAL A 10 -27.05 21.66 16.18
CA VAL A 10 -27.94 22.32 15.21
C VAL A 10 -29.39 21.79 15.34
N TRP A 11 -29.60 20.55 15.77
CA TRP A 11 -30.95 19.95 15.89
C TRP A 11 -31.61 20.14 17.27
N ALA A 12 -30.86 20.51 18.29
CA ALA A 12 -31.41 20.70 19.64
C ALA A 12 -32.20 22.00 19.82
N ASN A 13 -32.17 22.93 18.86
CA ASN A 13 -32.89 24.22 18.92
C ASN A 13 -34.16 24.30 18.04
N SER A 14 -34.58 23.19 17.40
CA SER A 14 -35.78 23.21 16.53
C SER A 14 -36.96 22.34 17.01
N SER A 15 -36.90 21.76 18.19
CA SER A 15 -37.97 20.87 18.69
C SER A 15 -38.46 21.26 20.08
N ARG A 16 -39.08 22.44 20.23
CA ARG A 16 -40.01 22.73 21.31
C ARG A 16 -41.14 23.65 20.81
N PHE A 17 -42.06 23.07 20.07
CA PHE A 17 -43.44 23.55 19.99
C PHE A 17 -44.32 22.36 19.69
N SER A 18 -44.84 21.76 20.75
CA SER A 18 -45.97 20.81 20.69
C SER A 18 -47.23 21.54 21.10
N LEU A 19 -48.12 21.64 20.15
CA LEU A 19 -49.49 22.12 20.35
C LEU A 19 -50.34 21.06 21.06
N HIS A 20 -50.96 21.45 22.16
CA HIS A 20 -52.23 20.82 22.56
C HIS A 20 -53.30 21.88 22.63
N GLY A 21 -54.38 21.65 21.89
CA GLY A 21 -55.49 22.56 21.75
C GLY A 21 -56.48 22.54 22.90
N LYS A 22 -57.27 23.58 23.02
CA LYS A 22 -58.73 23.52 23.05
C LYS A 22 -59.30 24.92 22.98
N SER A 23 -60.37 24.99 22.22
CA SER A 23 -61.33 26.05 21.96
C SER A 23 -61.74 26.95 23.12
N GLY A 24 -61.92 28.25 22.82
CA GLY A 24 -62.67 29.21 23.68
C GLY A 24 -62.61 30.63 23.12
N LEU A 25 -63.63 31.03 22.38
CA LEU A 25 -63.89 32.44 22.01
C LEU A 25 -64.08 33.30 23.26
N VAL A 26 -63.38 34.41 23.38
CA VAL A 26 -63.96 35.67 23.88
C VAL A 26 -63.18 36.85 23.27
N ALA A 27 -63.89 37.68 22.54
CA ALA A 27 -63.41 38.98 22.10
C ALA A 27 -63.46 39.95 23.28
N CYS A 28 -62.41 40.69 23.55
CA CYS A 28 -62.52 42.14 23.94
C CYS A 28 -61.14 42.78 24.14
N THR A 29 -61.05 44.00 23.62
CA THR A 29 -60.19 45.15 24.00
C THR A 29 -58.73 45.14 23.55
N LYS A 30 -58.56 45.49 22.29
CA LYS A 30 -57.42 46.23 21.76
C LYS A 30 -57.52 47.71 22.17
N LYS A 31 -56.85 48.17 23.23
CA LYS A 31 -56.51 49.59 23.42
C LYS A 31 -55.56 49.93 24.59
N ARG A 32 -55.06 48.98 25.36
CA ARG A 32 -54.14 49.29 26.50
C ARG A 32 -52.69 48.80 26.38
N SER A 33 -52.33 48.12 25.32
CA SER A 33 -50.98 47.54 25.20
C SER A 33 -49.95 48.44 24.45
N PHE A 34 -50.37 49.52 23.80
CA PHE A 34 -49.45 50.39 23.06
C PHE A 34 -48.77 51.49 23.94
N HIS A 35 -49.29 51.80 25.11
CA HIS A 35 -48.65 52.80 25.97
C HIS A 35 -47.57 52.26 26.87
N VAL A 36 -47.67 51.02 27.30
CA VAL A 36 -46.65 50.33 28.11
C VAL A 36 -45.41 49.99 27.30
N ALA A 37 -45.59 49.63 26.02
CA ALA A 37 -44.45 49.32 25.13
C ALA A 37 -43.66 50.60 24.76
N ARG A 38 -44.28 51.75 24.74
CA ARG A 38 -43.61 53.04 24.43
C ARG A 38 -42.74 53.55 25.58
N ASN A 39 -43.17 53.34 26.83
CA ASN A 39 -42.43 53.77 28.00
C ASN A 39 -41.23 52.81 28.25
N LEU A 40 -41.37 51.50 28.01
CA LEU A 40 -40.26 50.55 28.10
C LEU A 40 -39.16 50.73 27.02
N LEU A 41 -39.52 51.35 25.88
CA LEU A 41 -38.55 51.68 24.83
C LEU A 41 -37.83 53.00 25.10
N GLN A 42 -38.47 53.93 25.86
CA GLN A 42 -37.87 55.20 26.27
C GLN A 42 -36.85 54.95 27.41
N ASP A 43 -37.20 54.17 28.42
CA ASP A 43 -36.27 53.78 29.51
C ASP A 43 -35.06 53.01 29.00
N LYS A 44 -35.19 52.16 27.96
CA LYS A 44 -34.04 51.49 27.32
C LYS A 44 -33.11 52.45 26.59
N LYS A 45 -33.62 53.56 26.02
CA LYS A 45 -32.76 54.55 25.36
C LYS A 45 -31.95 55.37 26.37
N ASP A 46 -32.55 55.71 27.51
CA ASP A 46 -31.86 56.49 28.54
C ASP A 46 -30.83 55.66 29.32
N ILE A 47 -31.03 54.34 29.46
CA ILE A 47 -30.05 53.43 30.03
C ILE A 47 -28.87 53.21 29.04
N LEU A 48 -29.13 53.21 27.73
CA LEU A 48 -28.08 53.06 26.72
C LEU A 48 -27.21 54.32 26.50
N GLN A 49 -27.69 55.49 26.93
CA GLN A 49 -26.90 56.74 26.84
C GLN A 49 -26.00 56.98 28.05
N LYS A 50 -26.15 56.24 29.16
CA LYS A 50 -25.35 56.43 30.39
C LYS A 50 -24.18 55.45 30.53
N VAL A 51 -23.99 54.50 29.60
CA VAL A 51 -22.84 53.63 29.58
C VAL A 51 -21.89 54.10 28.46
N ALA A 52 -21.04 55.07 28.76
CA ALA A 52 -19.92 55.40 27.88
C ALA A 52 -18.99 54.15 27.76
N PRO A 53 -18.65 53.69 26.55
CA PRO A 53 -17.76 52.57 26.38
C PRO A 53 -16.37 52.98 26.89
N THR A 54 -15.90 52.33 27.94
CA THR A 54 -14.52 52.45 28.40
C THR A 54 -13.59 52.04 27.24
N THR A 55 -12.63 52.87 26.94
CA THR A 55 -11.65 52.83 25.84
C THR A 55 -10.92 51.47 25.70
N SER A 56 -11.01 50.56 26.69
CA SER A 56 -10.42 49.25 26.69
C SER A 56 -11.13 48.17 25.82
N VAL A 57 -12.45 48.35 25.53
CA VAL A 57 -13.21 47.35 24.73
C VAL A 57 -12.99 47.57 23.23
N VAL A 58 -12.82 48.81 22.80
CA VAL A 58 -12.56 49.15 21.39
C VAL A 58 -11.15 48.72 20.97
N ALA A 59 -10.16 48.80 21.86
CA ALA A 59 -8.81 48.35 21.59
C ALA A 59 -8.71 46.81 21.46
N LYS A 60 -9.46 46.04 22.28
CA LYS A 60 -9.52 44.56 22.15
C LYS A 60 -10.18 44.12 20.86
N GLN A 61 -11.26 44.73 20.43
CA GLN A 61 -11.93 44.40 19.15
C GLN A 61 -11.06 44.71 17.93
N SER A 62 -10.28 45.79 17.95
CA SER A 62 -9.37 46.14 16.85
C SER A 62 -8.16 45.18 16.78
N PHE A 63 -7.68 44.69 17.93
CA PHE A 63 -6.60 43.72 18.01
C PHE A 63 -7.05 42.34 17.45
N PHE A 64 -8.21 41.84 17.85
CA PHE A 64 -8.77 40.59 17.31
C PHE A 64 -9.06 40.66 15.81
N ARG A 65 -9.54 41.78 15.29
CA ARG A 65 -9.73 41.99 13.84
C ARG A 65 -8.42 42.08 13.08
N LYS A 66 -7.36 42.68 13.63
CA LYS A 66 -6.02 42.72 13.00
C LYS A 66 -5.35 41.37 13.03
N SER A 67 -5.40 40.62 14.15
CA SER A 67 -4.87 39.27 14.27
C SER A 67 -5.63 38.28 13.40
N GLY A 68 -6.94 38.36 13.27
CA GLY A 68 -7.74 37.55 12.35
C GLY A 68 -7.38 37.76 10.87
N LYS A 69 -7.17 39.03 10.47
CA LYS A 69 -6.72 39.35 9.10
C LYS A 69 -5.30 38.87 8.84
N PHE A 70 -4.42 38.93 9.83
CA PHE A 70 -3.06 38.38 9.73
C PHE A 70 -3.09 36.86 9.62
N ALA A 71 -3.85 36.18 10.48
CA ALA A 71 -4.02 34.72 10.41
C ALA A 71 -4.58 34.26 9.06
N LEU A 72 -5.60 34.98 8.53
CA LEU A 72 -6.18 34.68 7.21
C LEU A 72 -5.16 34.87 6.07
N LYS A 73 -4.37 35.96 6.11
CA LYS A 73 -3.30 36.19 5.13
C LYS A 73 -2.21 35.12 5.23
N PHE A 74 -1.82 34.74 6.45
CA PHE A 74 -0.84 33.68 6.67
C PHE A 74 -1.35 32.35 6.11
N LEU A 75 -2.60 31.97 6.37
CA LEU A 75 -3.22 30.78 5.79
C LEU A 75 -3.26 30.85 4.25
N LEU A 76 -3.62 32.00 3.68
CA LEU A 76 -3.64 32.19 2.24
C LEU A 76 -2.24 32.05 1.62
N TYR A 77 -1.23 32.71 2.18
CA TYR A 77 0.15 32.60 1.68
C TYR A 77 0.71 31.20 1.87
N SER A 78 0.40 30.52 2.98
CA SER A 78 0.78 29.13 3.20
C SER A 78 0.14 28.18 2.19
N ALA A 79 -1.14 28.39 1.87
CA ALA A 79 -1.85 27.63 0.84
C ALA A 79 -1.25 27.86 -0.54
N LEU A 80 -0.97 29.14 -0.92
CA LEU A 80 -0.33 29.48 -2.19
C LEU A 80 1.09 28.87 -2.29
N ALA A 81 1.89 28.97 -1.24
CA ALA A 81 3.22 28.38 -1.18
C ALA A 81 3.16 26.84 -1.27
N GLY A 82 2.21 26.22 -0.57
CA GLY A 82 1.94 24.79 -0.65
C GLY A 82 1.55 24.35 -2.07
N THR A 83 0.62 25.06 -2.71
CA THR A 83 0.22 24.79 -4.09
C THR A 83 1.39 24.95 -5.07
N ALA A 84 2.18 26.02 -4.93
CA ALA A 84 3.37 26.24 -5.76
C ALA A 84 4.40 25.13 -5.58
N TYR A 85 4.65 24.69 -4.33
CA TYR A 85 5.55 23.58 -4.04
C TYR A 85 5.06 22.26 -4.67
N VAL A 86 3.77 21.94 -4.53
CA VAL A 86 3.15 20.76 -5.13
C VAL A 86 3.30 20.80 -6.65
N SER A 87 2.93 21.92 -7.27
CA SER A 87 3.01 22.12 -8.74
C SER A 87 4.45 21.99 -9.23
N TYR A 88 5.42 22.62 -8.55
CA TYR A 88 6.84 22.53 -8.89
C TYR A 88 7.37 21.10 -8.76
N SER A 89 7.00 20.40 -7.69
CA SER A 89 7.44 19.02 -7.44
C SER A 89 6.90 18.06 -8.50
N LEU A 90 5.62 18.20 -8.88
CA LEU A 90 5.01 17.42 -9.97
C LEU A 90 5.65 17.74 -11.32
N TYR A 91 5.91 19.02 -11.60
CA TYR A 91 6.60 19.44 -12.81
C TYR A 91 8.00 18.83 -12.92
N LYS A 92 8.79 18.89 -11.84
CA LYS A 92 10.14 18.32 -11.78
C LYS A 92 10.12 16.80 -11.98
N GLU A 93 9.17 16.11 -11.37
CA GLU A 93 9.00 14.66 -11.57
C GLU A 93 8.62 14.28 -13.01
N ALA A 94 7.79 15.10 -13.66
CA ALA A 94 7.35 14.88 -15.04
C ALA A 94 8.44 15.23 -16.08
N ASN A 95 9.40 16.09 -15.73
CA ASN A 95 10.44 16.59 -16.61
C ASN A 95 11.84 16.29 -16.03
N PRO A 96 12.27 15.02 -16.00
CA PRO A 96 13.60 14.64 -15.53
C PRO A 96 14.68 15.14 -16.50
N SER A 97 15.92 15.26 -15.99
CA SER A 97 17.09 15.63 -16.79
C SER A 97 17.40 14.60 -17.90
N THR A 98 18.16 15.04 -18.90
CA THR A 98 18.66 14.15 -19.96
C THR A 98 19.53 13.05 -19.37
N GLN A 99 19.34 11.82 -19.81
CA GLN A 99 20.08 10.65 -19.36
C GLN A 99 21.40 10.49 -20.15
N VAL A 100 22.42 9.93 -19.49
CA VAL A 100 23.66 9.51 -20.15
C VAL A 100 23.36 8.22 -20.93
N PRO A 101 23.62 8.17 -22.25
CA PRO A 101 23.33 7.00 -23.07
C PRO A 101 24.17 5.79 -22.67
N GLN A 102 23.68 4.60 -23.00
CA GLN A 102 24.42 3.35 -22.83
C GLN A 102 25.59 3.28 -23.87
N SER A 103 26.62 2.56 -23.52
CA SER A 103 27.78 2.34 -24.39
C SER A 103 28.53 1.07 -23.98
N ASP A 104 29.23 0.43 -24.91
CA ASP A 104 29.99 -0.81 -24.62
C ASP A 104 31.19 -0.56 -23.71
N THR A 105 31.76 0.64 -23.80
CA THR A 105 32.97 1.04 -23.06
C THR A 105 32.82 2.43 -22.44
N PHE A 106 33.55 2.64 -21.35
CA PHE A 106 33.76 3.97 -20.79
C PHE A 106 34.80 4.77 -21.64
N PRO A 107 34.87 6.10 -21.47
CA PRO A 107 35.88 6.93 -22.17
C PRO A 107 37.32 6.50 -21.93
N ASN A 108 37.62 5.81 -20.84
CA ASN A 108 38.93 5.27 -20.52
C ASN A 108 39.24 3.92 -21.24
N GLY A 109 38.29 3.41 -22.04
CA GLY A 109 38.40 2.14 -22.76
C GLY A 109 38.02 0.90 -21.95
N SER A 110 37.69 1.02 -20.66
CA SER A 110 37.22 -0.12 -19.87
C SER A 110 35.80 -0.53 -20.28
N LYS A 111 35.51 -1.85 -20.26
CA LYS A 111 34.19 -2.38 -20.58
C LYS A 111 33.14 -1.86 -19.60
N ARG A 112 32.01 -1.37 -20.11
CA ARG A 112 30.81 -1.08 -19.29
C ARG A 112 29.98 -2.35 -19.19
N LYS A 113 29.88 -2.92 -17.97
CA LYS A 113 29.20 -4.17 -17.73
C LYS A 113 27.68 -4.01 -17.84
N THR A 114 27.01 -5.06 -18.31
CA THR A 114 25.55 -5.14 -18.38
C THR A 114 24.98 -5.70 -17.07
N LEU A 115 24.11 -4.94 -16.42
CA LEU A 115 23.35 -5.32 -15.24
C LEU A 115 21.89 -5.52 -15.65
N VAL A 116 21.42 -6.76 -15.59
CA VAL A 116 20.01 -7.09 -15.85
C VAL A 116 19.26 -7.23 -14.52
N ILE A 117 18.09 -6.60 -14.42
CA ILE A 117 17.20 -6.65 -13.26
C ILE A 117 15.88 -7.29 -13.70
N LEU A 118 15.52 -8.44 -13.12
CA LEU A 118 14.26 -9.12 -13.38
C LEU A 118 13.21 -8.72 -12.35
N GLY A 119 12.08 -8.19 -12.84
CA GLY A 119 10.96 -7.76 -12.03
C GLY A 119 10.89 -6.25 -11.82
N SER A 120 9.70 -5.75 -11.48
CA SER A 120 9.38 -4.35 -11.18
C SER A 120 8.76 -4.17 -9.80
N GLY A 121 9.10 -5.08 -8.86
CA GLY A 121 8.64 -5.04 -7.47
C GLY A 121 9.49 -4.14 -6.57
N TRP A 122 9.26 -4.23 -5.27
CA TRP A 122 9.89 -3.41 -4.24
C TRP A 122 11.42 -3.42 -4.28
N GLY A 123 12.03 -4.61 -4.35
CA GLY A 123 13.49 -4.75 -4.38
C GLY A 123 14.10 -4.16 -5.64
N SER A 124 13.58 -4.53 -6.81
CA SER A 124 14.06 -4.07 -8.11
C SER A 124 13.94 -2.56 -8.27
N VAL A 125 12.81 -1.97 -7.87
CA VAL A 125 12.60 -0.51 -7.96
C VAL A 125 13.44 0.23 -6.93
N SER A 126 13.63 -0.32 -5.72
CA SER A 126 14.53 0.25 -4.72
C SER A 126 15.98 0.25 -5.22
N LEU A 127 16.44 -0.88 -5.81
CA LEU A 127 17.74 -0.95 -6.46
C LEU A 127 17.88 0.11 -7.55
N LEU A 128 16.94 0.18 -8.49
CA LEU A 128 16.99 1.11 -9.62
C LEU A 128 17.03 2.58 -9.18
N LYS A 129 16.31 2.95 -8.12
CA LYS A 129 16.28 4.32 -7.57
C LYS A 129 17.59 4.73 -6.90
N ASN A 130 18.28 3.77 -6.27
CA ASN A 130 19.49 4.05 -5.48
C ASN A 130 20.79 3.73 -6.25
N LEU A 131 20.69 3.04 -7.38
CA LEU A 131 21.80 2.70 -8.26
C LEU A 131 22.26 3.92 -9.05
N ASP A 132 23.58 4.14 -9.09
CA ASP A 132 24.16 5.03 -10.11
C ASP A 132 24.16 4.29 -11.46
N THR A 133 23.12 4.54 -12.25
CA THR A 133 22.91 3.88 -13.54
C THR A 133 23.90 4.30 -14.62
N THR A 134 24.76 5.30 -14.36
CA THR A 134 25.87 5.66 -15.27
C THR A 134 27.03 4.68 -15.23
N LEU A 135 27.09 3.82 -14.21
CA LEU A 135 28.16 2.85 -14.01
C LEU A 135 27.97 1.52 -14.78
N TYR A 136 26.76 1.28 -15.26
CA TYR A 136 26.36 0.04 -15.92
C TYR A 136 25.47 0.29 -17.13
N ASN A 137 25.42 -0.67 -18.05
CA ASN A 137 24.34 -0.78 -19.02
C ASN A 137 23.18 -1.49 -18.33
N VAL A 138 22.19 -0.73 -17.84
CA VAL A 138 21.09 -1.27 -17.02
C VAL A 138 19.94 -1.69 -17.92
N VAL A 139 19.50 -2.93 -17.74
CA VAL A 139 18.31 -3.50 -18.43
C VAL A 139 17.34 -3.99 -17.38
N VAL A 140 16.09 -3.56 -17.46
CA VAL A 140 14.99 -4.05 -16.62
C VAL A 140 14.06 -4.90 -17.47
N VAL A 141 13.73 -6.09 -16.99
CA VAL A 141 12.79 -7.01 -17.63
C VAL A 141 11.66 -7.33 -16.67
N SER A 142 10.42 -7.05 -17.05
CA SER A 142 9.25 -7.38 -16.23
C SER A 142 8.00 -7.50 -17.11
N PRO A 143 7.15 -8.53 -16.90
CA PRO A 143 5.87 -8.66 -17.59
C PRO A 143 4.89 -7.57 -17.16
N ARG A 144 5.12 -6.98 -15.99
CA ARG A 144 4.32 -5.89 -15.42
C ARG A 144 5.02 -4.55 -15.70
N ASN A 145 4.36 -3.67 -16.43
CA ASN A 145 4.91 -2.38 -16.85
C ASN A 145 4.80 -1.27 -15.79
N TYR A 146 4.44 -1.61 -14.56
CA TYR A 146 4.32 -0.70 -13.43
C TYR A 146 4.90 -1.30 -12.14
N PHE A 147 5.30 -0.42 -11.23
CA PHE A 147 5.48 -0.71 -9.82
C PHE A 147 4.13 -0.59 -9.11
N LEU A 148 3.83 -1.52 -8.22
CA LEU A 148 2.62 -1.52 -7.39
C LEU A 148 2.98 -1.25 -5.93
N PHE A 149 2.36 -0.23 -5.35
CA PHE A 149 2.42 0.06 -3.91
C PHE A 149 1.46 -0.87 -3.15
N THR A 150 1.90 -2.09 -2.91
CA THR A 150 1.11 -3.19 -2.36
C THR A 150 0.45 -2.93 -1.00
N PRO A 151 0.99 -2.06 -0.09
CA PRO A 151 0.31 -1.81 1.19
C PRO A 151 -1.08 -1.18 1.09
N LEU A 152 -1.41 -0.51 -0.01
CA LEU A 152 -2.73 0.07 -0.24
C LEU A 152 -3.60 -0.74 -1.21
N LEU A 153 -3.11 -1.88 -1.68
CA LEU A 153 -3.87 -2.76 -2.58
C LEU A 153 -5.18 -3.28 -1.95
N PRO A 154 -5.21 -3.68 -0.65
CA PRO A 154 -6.46 -4.13 0.00
C PRO A 154 -7.59 -3.09 0.02
N SER A 155 -7.27 -1.81 -0.08
CA SER A 155 -8.24 -0.71 -0.08
C SER A 155 -8.85 -0.44 -1.46
N THR A 156 -8.30 -1.04 -2.53
CA THR A 156 -8.73 -0.74 -3.90
C THR A 156 -9.99 -1.47 -4.36
N PRO A 157 -10.27 -2.74 -3.97
CA PRO A 157 -11.49 -3.42 -4.42
C PRO A 157 -12.78 -2.72 -4.01
N VAL A 158 -12.76 -2.01 -2.90
CA VAL A 158 -13.92 -1.29 -2.34
C VAL A 158 -13.93 0.21 -2.67
N GLY A 159 -12.95 0.70 -3.45
CA GLY A 159 -12.90 2.09 -3.91
C GLY A 159 -12.44 3.11 -2.85
N THR A 160 -11.81 2.68 -1.77
CA THR A 160 -11.16 3.59 -0.81
C THR A 160 -9.98 4.30 -1.46
N ILE A 161 -9.23 3.58 -2.30
CA ILE A 161 -8.10 4.08 -3.10
C ILE A 161 -8.32 3.67 -4.56
N GLU A 162 -8.03 4.58 -5.47
CA GLU A 162 -8.06 4.30 -6.90
C GLU A 162 -6.82 3.52 -7.34
N LEU A 163 -7.00 2.57 -8.25
CA LEU A 163 -5.92 1.70 -8.73
C LEU A 163 -4.73 2.49 -9.31
N LYS A 164 -5.02 3.59 -10.03
CA LYS A 164 -3.99 4.44 -10.64
C LYS A 164 -3.18 5.26 -9.61
N SER A 165 -3.69 5.40 -8.40
CA SER A 165 -3.02 6.16 -7.34
C SER A 165 -1.87 5.40 -6.68
N ILE A 166 -1.90 4.05 -6.76
CA ILE A 166 -0.91 3.17 -6.15
C ILE A 166 0.06 2.53 -7.14
N VAL A 167 0.03 2.97 -8.40
CA VAL A 167 0.95 2.48 -9.43
C VAL A 167 1.83 3.58 -9.99
N GLU A 168 3.04 3.19 -10.38
CA GLU A 168 3.99 4.04 -11.10
C GLU A 168 4.53 3.28 -12.31
N PRO A 169 4.44 3.82 -13.54
CA PRO A 169 4.97 3.14 -14.72
C PRO A 169 6.49 2.93 -14.62
N VAL A 170 6.97 1.73 -14.94
CA VAL A 170 8.41 1.39 -14.92
C VAL A 170 9.21 2.32 -15.83
N ARG A 171 8.69 2.67 -17.01
CA ARG A 171 9.34 3.62 -17.92
C ARG A 171 9.51 5.01 -17.33
N THR A 172 8.57 5.46 -16.48
CA THR A 172 8.68 6.72 -15.76
C THR A 172 9.76 6.66 -14.69
N ILE A 173 9.86 5.53 -13.97
CA ILE A 173 10.91 5.30 -12.97
C ILE A 173 12.27 5.26 -13.66
N ALA A 174 12.41 4.48 -14.73
CA ALA A 174 13.62 4.35 -15.53
C ALA A 174 14.09 5.71 -16.08
N ARG A 175 13.17 6.53 -16.60
CA ARG A 175 13.48 7.86 -17.15
C ARG A 175 14.02 8.85 -16.11
N ARG A 176 13.77 8.64 -14.82
CA ARG A 176 14.31 9.48 -13.73
C ARG A 176 15.72 9.08 -13.30
N SER A 177 16.27 8.00 -13.83
CA SER A 177 17.64 7.57 -13.58
C SER A 177 18.65 8.47 -14.31
N HIS A 178 19.88 8.58 -13.80
CA HIS A 178 20.93 9.42 -14.41
C HIS A 178 21.47 8.83 -15.72
N GLY A 179 21.70 7.52 -15.78
CA GLY A 179 22.04 6.78 -16.99
C GLY A 179 20.81 6.19 -17.63
N GLU A 180 20.87 6.00 -18.94
CA GLU A 180 19.80 5.34 -19.71
C GLU A 180 19.54 3.92 -19.18
N VAL A 181 18.25 3.57 -19.05
CA VAL A 181 17.79 2.25 -18.60
C VAL A 181 16.88 1.68 -19.68
N HIS A 182 17.28 0.56 -20.25
CA HIS A 182 16.45 -0.16 -21.19
C HIS A 182 15.41 -0.98 -20.42
N TYR A 183 14.15 -0.92 -20.87
CA TYR A 183 13.06 -1.67 -20.26
C TYR A 183 12.34 -2.54 -21.31
N TYR A 184 12.24 -3.84 -21.03
CA TYR A 184 11.48 -4.82 -21.80
C TYR A 184 10.25 -5.26 -21.02
N GLU A 185 9.08 -5.05 -21.61
CA GLU A 185 7.81 -5.61 -21.10
C GLU A 185 7.72 -7.08 -21.53
N ALA A 186 8.40 -7.91 -20.78
CA ALA A 186 8.62 -9.32 -21.10
C ALA A 186 8.72 -10.16 -19.82
N GLU A 187 8.38 -11.42 -19.93
CA GLU A 187 8.55 -12.43 -18.90
C GLU A 187 9.82 -13.23 -19.14
N ALA A 188 10.71 -13.25 -18.14
CA ALA A 188 11.84 -14.16 -18.13
C ALA A 188 11.34 -15.55 -17.74
N TYR A 189 11.61 -16.55 -18.57
CA TYR A 189 11.18 -17.93 -18.33
C TYR A 189 12.34 -18.90 -18.13
N ASP A 190 13.55 -18.54 -18.57
CA ASP A 190 14.74 -19.35 -18.40
C ASP A 190 15.98 -18.47 -18.15
N VAL A 191 16.85 -18.92 -17.23
CA VAL A 191 18.15 -18.31 -16.93
C VAL A 191 19.22 -19.38 -17.07
N ASP A 192 20.27 -19.08 -17.83
CA ASP A 192 21.46 -19.92 -17.95
C ASP A 192 22.62 -19.26 -17.17
N PRO A 193 22.99 -19.80 -15.99
CA PRO A 193 24.06 -19.26 -15.18
C PRO A 193 25.45 -19.45 -15.79
N GLU A 194 25.67 -20.50 -16.59
CA GLU A 194 26.98 -20.81 -17.18
C GLU A 194 27.28 -19.88 -18.35
N ASN A 195 26.34 -19.72 -19.29
CA ASN A 195 26.49 -18.88 -20.46
C ASN A 195 26.11 -17.41 -20.20
N LYS A 196 25.63 -17.10 -18.98
CA LYS A 196 25.17 -15.76 -18.58
C LYS A 196 24.13 -15.18 -19.54
N THR A 197 23.10 -15.96 -19.82
CA THR A 197 22.01 -15.56 -20.72
C THR A 197 20.64 -15.77 -20.06
N ILE A 198 19.68 -14.98 -20.51
CA ILE A 198 18.28 -15.01 -20.04
C ILE A 198 17.40 -15.08 -21.27
N LYS A 199 16.50 -16.05 -21.29
CA LYS A 199 15.44 -16.12 -22.30
C LYS A 199 14.20 -15.40 -21.80
N VAL A 200 13.70 -14.47 -22.59
CA VAL A 200 12.54 -13.65 -22.29
C VAL A 200 11.55 -13.68 -23.43
N LYS A 201 10.26 -13.80 -23.12
CA LYS A 201 9.16 -13.70 -24.08
C LYS A 201 8.34 -12.43 -23.84
N SER A 202 7.85 -11.81 -24.89
CA SER A 202 6.98 -10.64 -24.80
C SER A 202 5.74 -10.92 -23.95
N SER A 203 5.38 -9.96 -23.12
CA SER A 203 4.09 -9.95 -22.40
C SER A 203 3.06 -9.03 -23.04
N ALA A 204 3.45 -8.27 -24.07
CA ALA A 204 2.57 -7.37 -24.78
C ALA A 204 1.62 -8.16 -25.70
N LYS A 205 0.31 -7.90 -25.61
CA LYS A 205 -0.68 -8.49 -26.51
C LYS A 205 -0.34 -8.15 -27.98
N ASN A 206 -0.34 -9.15 -28.85
CA ASN A 206 -0.09 -9.04 -30.29
C ASN A 206 1.36 -8.65 -30.70
N ASN A 207 2.34 -8.86 -29.83
CA ASN A 207 3.74 -8.61 -30.16
C ASN A 207 4.60 -9.75 -29.60
N ASP A 208 4.54 -10.91 -30.25
CA ASP A 208 5.32 -12.09 -29.88
C ASP A 208 6.78 -11.91 -30.32
N TYR A 209 7.67 -11.77 -29.37
CA TYR A 209 9.09 -11.88 -29.59
C TYR A 209 9.75 -12.71 -28.49
N ASP A 210 10.75 -13.46 -28.87
CA ASP A 210 11.63 -14.22 -28.00
C ASP A 210 13.03 -13.61 -28.10
N LEU A 211 13.60 -13.17 -26.97
CA LEU A 211 14.93 -12.56 -26.93
C LEU A 211 15.84 -13.36 -25.99
N ASN A 212 17.11 -13.43 -26.39
CA ASN A 212 18.17 -13.95 -25.53
C ASN A 212 19.06 -12.78 -25.09
N LEU A 213 18.96 -12.39 -23.83
CA LEU A 213 19.68 -11.30 -23.23
C LEU A 213 20.95 -11.81 -22.55
N LYS A 214 22.10 -11.19 -22.81
CA LYS A 214 23.36 -11.45 -22.11
C LYS A 214 23.50 -10.52 -20.91
N TYR A 215 24.12 -11.00 -19.84
CA TYR A 215 24.42 -10.20 -18.66
C TYR A 215 25.83 -10.44 -18.15
N ASP A 216 26.42 -9.43 -17.54
CA ASP A 216 27.60 -9.57 -16.68
C ASP A 216 27.15 -9.79 -15.21
N TYR A 217 26.11 -9.08 -14.80
CA TYR A 217 25.42 -9.23 -13.50
C TYR A 217 23.91 -9.36 -13.70
N LEU A 218 23.30 -10.23 -12.93
CA LEU A 218 21.86 -10.45 -12.91
C LEU A 218 21.32 -10.26 -11.50
N VAL A 219 20.21 -9.52 -11.35
CA VAL A 219 19.44 -9.43 -10.11
C VAL A 219 18.06 -10.02 -10.34
N VAL A 220 17.74 -11.09 -9.64
CA VAL A 220 16.45 -11.75 -9.67
C VAL A 220 15.55 -11.15 -8.59
N GLY A 221 14.60 -10.30 -8.99
CA GLY A 221 13.64 -9.63 -8.11
C GLY A 221 12.19 -9.88 -8.55
N VAL A 222 11.89 -11.09 -9.00
CA VAL A 222 10.61 -11.48 -9.62
C VAL A 222 9.45 -11.64 -8.60
N GLY A 223 9.77 -11.61 -7.30
CA GLY A 223 8.78 -11.81 -6.23
C GLY A 223 8.21 -13.23 -6.18
N ALA A 224 7.05 -13.38 -5.56
CA ALA A 224 6.35 -14.64 -5.40
C ALA A 224 4.96 -14.60 -6.06
N GLN A 225 4.39 -15.77 -6.33
CA GLN A 225 3.01 -15.96 -6.74
C GLN A 225 2.15 -16.48 -5.57
N PRO A 226 0.80 -16.40 -5.65
CA PRO A 226 -0.07 -17.01 -4.65
C PRO A 226 0.19 -18.51 -4.50
N ASN A 227 0.05 -19.01 -3.28
CA ASN A 227 0.14 -20.43 -2.98
C ASN A 227 -1.21 -20.96 -2.53
N THR A 228 -1.72 -21.97 -3.22
CA THR A 228 -2.98 -22.64 -2.86
C THR A 228 -2.78 -23.81 -1.88
N PHE A 229 -1.54 -24.13 -1.54
CA PHE A 229 -1.16 -25.29 -0.73
C PHE A 229 -1.71 -26.62 -1.28
N GLY A 230 -1.97 -26.67 -2.59
CA GLY A 230 -2.59 -27.83 -3.25
C GLY A 230 -4.08 -28.00 -2.93
N THR A 231 -4.74 -27.00 -2.36
CA THR A 231 -6.18 -27.05 -2.06
C THR A 231 -6.99 -27.06 -3.36
N PRO A 232 -7.78 -28.12 -3.62
CA PRO A 232 -8.57 -28.23 -4.85
C PRO A 232 -9.58 -27.08 -5.00
N GLY A 233 -9.75 -26.58 -6.22
CA GLY A 233 -10.73 -25.59 -6.60
C GLY A 233 -10.36 -24.14 -6.27
N VAL A 234 -9.22 -23.88 -5.62
CA VAL A 234 -8.82 -22.50 -5.27
C VAL A 234 -8.53 -21.67 -6.51
N TYR A 235 -7.80 -22.19 -7.50
CA TYR A 235 -7.52 -21.47 -8.73
C TYR A 235 -8.77 -21.21 -9.58
N GLU A 236 -9.71 -22.13 -9.57
CA GLU A 236 -10.91 -22.09 -10.41
C GLU A 236 -12.01 -21.16 -9.84
N TYR A 237 -12.12 -21.08 -8.51
CA TYR A 237 -13.28 -20.47 -7.87
C TYR A 237 -12.97 -19.30 -6.94
N SER A 238 -11.70 -19.04 -6.59
CA SER A 238 -11.34 -17.89 -5.78
C SER A 238 -10.72 -16.75 -6.60
N SER A 239 -10.75 -15.54 -6.05
CA SER A 239 -9.95 -14.42 -6.52
C SER A 239 -8.75 -14.25 -5.60
N PHE A 240 -7.59 -13.94 -6.17
CA PHE A 240 -6.41 -13.56 -5.40
C PHE A 240 -6.39 -12.04 -5.17
N LEU A 241 -5.49 -11.55 -4.32
CA LEU A 241 -5.31 -10.11 -4.09
C LEU A 241 -3.80 -9.79 -4.05
N LYS A 242 -3.16 -9.86 -5.19
CA LYS A 242 -1.72 -9.61 -5.35
C LYS A 242 -1.39 -8.60 -6.46
N GLU A 243 -2.27 -8.46 -7.44
CA GLU A 243 -2.11 -7.58 -8.59
C GLU A 243 -3.32 -6.65 -8.74
N ILE A 244 -3.18 -5.61 -9.58
CA ILE A 244 -4.29 -4.66 -9.86
C ILE A 244 -5.48 -5.36 -10.52
N SER A 245 -5.21 -6.27 -11.45
CA SER A 245 -6.25 -7.08 -12.09
C SER A 245 -7.10 -7.84 -11.10
N ASP A 246 -6.45 -8.37 -10.04
CA ASP A 246 -7.15 -9.09 -8.99
C ASP A 246 -8.11 -8.16 -8.23
N ALA A 247 -7.65 -6.97 -7.89
CA ALA A 247 -8.48 -5.97 -7.20
C ALA A 247 -9.68 -5.53 -8.06
N GLN A 248 -9.49 -5.38 -9.39
CA GLN A 248 -10.57 -5.08 -10.32
C GLN A 248 -11.58 -6.24 -10.39
N GLU A 249 -11.09 -7.46 -10.50
CA GLU A 249 -11.93 -8.66 -10.53
C GLU A 249 -12.77 -8.80 -9.25
N ILE A 250 -12.15 -8.61 -8.08
CA ILE A 250 -12.85 -8.66 -6.78
C ILE A 250 -13.94 -7.58 -6.73
N ARG A 251 -13.63 -6.35 -7.16
CA ARG A 251 -14.60 -5.25 -7.21
C ARG A 251 -15.81 -5.62 -8.07
N LEU A 252 -15.57 -6.11 -9.28
CA LEU A 252 -16.62 -6.57 -10.20
C LEU A 252 -17.48 -7.68 -9.57
N LYS A 253 -16.85 -8.68 -8.94
CA LYS A 253 -17.55 -9.79 -8.29
C LYS A 253 -18.41 -9.32 -7.13
N ILE A 254 -17.90 -8.42 -6.27
CA ILE A 254 -18.65 -7.84 -5.14
C ILE A 254 -19.88 -7.10 -5.65
N MET A 255 -19.72 -6.16 -6.61
CA MET A 255 -20.83 -5.38 -7.14
C MET A 255 -21.86 -6.26 -7.83
N SER A 256 -21.43 -7.19 -8.71
CA SER A 256 -22.32 -8.13 -9.39
C SER A 256 -23.09 -9.03 -8.41
N SER A 257 -22.44 -9.45 -7.33
CA SER A 257 -23.06 -10.29 -6.30
C SER A 257 -24.13 -9.53 -5.51
N ILE A 258 -23.87 -8.27 -5.17
CA ILE A 258 -24.80 -7.36 -4.49
C ILE A 258 -26.02 -7.08 -5.39
N GLU A 259 -25.81 -6.70 -6.65
CA GLU A 259 -26.90 -6.39 -7.60
C GLU A 259 -27.77 -7.62 -7.89
N LYS A 260 -27.14 -8.79 -8.07
CA LYS A 260 -27.88 -10.04 -8.24
C LYS A 260 -28.71 -10.37 -7.01
N ALA A 261 -28.14 -10.23 -5.81
CA ALA A 261 -28.87 -10.46 -4.56
C ALA A 261 -30.04 -9.49 -4.38
N ALA A 262 -29.88 -8.22 -4.79
CA ALA A 262 -30.94 -7.22 -4.73
C ALA A 262 -32.17 -7.57 -5.56
N SER A 263 -31.98 -8.32 -6.67
CA SER A 263 -33.08 -8.77 -7.53
C SER A 263 -33.84 -9.98 -6.99
N LEU A 264 -33.32 -10.67 -5.96
CA LEU A 264 -33.91 -11.87 -5.38
C LEU A 264 -34.81 -11.56 -4.18
N SER A 265 -35.77 -12.45 -3.92
CA SER A 265 -36.60 -12.36 -2.72
C SER A 265 -35.75 -12.46 -1.45
N PRO A 266 -36.08 -11.73 -0.35
CA PRO A 266 -35.40 -11.88 0.95
C PRO A 266 -35.41 -13.29 1.53
N LYS A 267 -36.35 -14.15 1.10
CA LYS A 267 -36.45 -15.55 1.54
C LYS A 267 -35.67 -16.52 0.64
N ASP A 268 -35.09 -16.05 -0.44
CA ASP A 268 -34.32 -16.89 -1.37
C ASP A 268 -32.96 -17.26 -0.72
N PRO A 269 -32.63 -18.55 -0.57
CA PRO A 269 -31.34 -18.96 -0.02
C PRO A 269 -30.16 -18.52 -0.87
N GLU A 270 -30.34 -18.35 -2.18
CA GLU A 270 -29.30 -17.85 -3.09
C GLU A 270 -28.94 -16.39 -2.78
N ARG A 271 -29.89 -15.57 -2.33
CA ARG A 271 -29.64 -14.20 -1.86
C ARG A 271 -28.68 -14.19 -0.68
N ALA A 272 -28.91 -15.02 0.33
CA ALA A 272 -28.04 -15.12 1.49
C ALA A 272 -26.62 -15.59 1.12
N ARG A 273 -26.50 -16.52 0.18
CA ARG A 273 -25.22 -16.99 -0.36
C ARG A 273 -24.47 -15.87 -1.07
N LEU A 274 -25.13 -15.15 -1.99
CA LEU A 274 -24.55 -14.04 -2.75
C LEU A 274 -24.05 -12.91 -1.84
N LEU A 275 -24.69 -12.68 -0.68
CA LEU A 275 -24.31 -11.67 0.29
C LEU A 275 -23.30 -12.18 1.33
N SER A 276 -22.75 -13.38 1.14
CA SER A 276 -21.69 -13.94 1.99
C SER A 276 -20.33 -13.75 1.33
N PHE A 277 -19.49 -12.88 1.87
CA PHE A 277 -18.15 -12.59 1.37
C PHE A 277 -17.12 -13.22 2.29
N VAL A 278 -16.27 -14.07 1.73
CA VAL A 278 -15.29 -14.85 2.49
C VAL A 278 -13.88 -14.48 2.09
N VAL A 279 -13.05 -14.20 3.07
CA VAL A 279 -11.61 -13.94 2.92
C VAL A 279 -10.84 -15.06 3.61
N VAL A 280 -9.92 -15.70 2.91
CA VAL A 280 -9.06 -16.75 3.46
C VAL A 280 -7.65 -16.20 3.64
N GLY A 281 -7.19 -16.17 4.89
CA GLY A 281 -5.88 -15.71 5.30
C GLY A 281 -5.93 -14.55 6.30
N GLY A 282 -5.46 -14.79 7.52
CA GLY A 282 -5.39 -13.82 8.61
C GLY A 282 -4.10 -12.98 8.65
N GLY A 283 -3.36 -12.94 7.53
CA GLY A 283 -2.24 -12.02 7.36
C GLY A 283 -2.71 -10.57 7.09
N PRO A 284 -1.77 -9.58 7.00
CA PRO A 284 -2.13 -8.17 6.82
C PRO A 284 -3.07 -7.93 5.64
N THR A 285 -2.80 -8.51 4.48
CA THR A 285 -3.64 -8.33 3.27
C THR A 285 -5.09 -8.76 3.48
N GLY A 286 -5.31 -9.95 4.06
CA GLY A 286 -6.67 -10.45 4.28
C GLY A 286 -7.40 -9.69 5.38
N VAL A 287 -6.71 -9.32 6.45
CA VAL A 287 -7.26 -8.52 7.56
C VAL A 287 -7.65 -7.13 7.07
N GLU A 288 -6.75 -6.43 6.38
CA GLU A 288 -7.01 -5.09 5.85
C GLU A 288 -8.15 -5.10 4.83
N PHE A 289 -8.19 -6.11 3.94
CA PHE A 289 -9.28 -6.22 2.97
C PHE A 289 -10.63 -6.53 3.63
N ALA A 290 -10.69 -7.44 4.60
CA ALA A 290 -11.93 -7.74 5.32
C ALA A 290 -12.45 -6.51 6.09
N ALA A 291 -11.55 -5.72 6.69
CA ALA A 291 -11.85 -4.47 7.36
C ALA A 291 -12.38 -3.40 6.40
N GLU A 292 -11.70 -3.19 5.27
CA GLU A 292 -12.11 -2.24 4.22
C GLU A 292 -13.47 -2.61 3.60
N LEU A 293 -13.71 -3.92 3.40
CA LEU A 293 -14.98 -4.42 2.89
C LEU A 293 -16.11 -4.17 3.89
N ARG A 294 -15.87 -4.39 5.18
CA ARG A 294 -16.85 -4.09 6.24
C ARG A 294 -17.15 -2.60 6.32
N ASP A 295 -16.13 -1.75 6.25
CA ASP A 295 -16.31 -0.31 6.23
C ASP A 295 -17.12 0.16 5.02
N TYR A 296 -16.88 -0.40 3.84
CA TYR A 296 -17.68 -0.12 2.64
C TYR A 296 -19.16 -0.45 2.86
N VAL A 297 -19.46 -1.63 3.44
CA VAL A 297 -20.84 -2.05 3.73
C VAL A 297 -21.51 -1.08 4.70
N ASP A 298 -20.83 -0.70 5.78
CA ASP A 298 -21.42 0.10 6.86
C ASP A 298 -21.45 1.61 6.56
N GLN A 299 -20.46 2.13 5.82
CA GLN A 299 -20.32 3.56 5.60
C GLN A 299 -20.98 4.02 4.29
N ASP A 300 -21.01 3.19 3.26
CA ASP A 300 -21.46 3.55 1.93
C ASP A 300 -22.69 2.76 1.49
N LEU A 301 -22.60 1.44 1.40
CA LEU A 301 -23.71 0.61 0.93
C LEU A 301 -24.98 0.76 1.80
N ARG A 302 -24.80 0.90 3.10
CA ARG A 302 -25.91 1.15 4.05
C ARG A 302 -26.70 2.43 3.73
N LYS A 303 -26.11 3.41 3.03
CA LYS A 303 -26.83 4.64 2.63
C LYS A 303 -27.74 4.39 1.43
N TRP A 304 -27.33 3.49 0.52
CA TRP A 304 -28.03 3.25 -0.75
C TRP A 304 -28.97 2.05 -0.68
N MET A 305 -28.55 0.99 0.03
CA MET A 305 -29.28 -0.26 0.20
C MET A 305 -29.35 -0.67 1.67
N PRO A 306 -30.06 0.11 2.54
CA PRO A 306 -30.02 -0.06 4.00
C PRO A 306 -30.49 -1.43 4.49
N GLU A 307 -31.47 -2.04 3.83
CA GLU A 307 -31.95 -3.38 4.21
C GLU A 307 -30.98 -4.47 3.77
N LEU A 308 -30.50 -4.41 2.54
CA LEU A 308 -29.58 -5.41 1.99
C LEU A 308 -28.23 -5.40 2.72
N SER A 309 -27.75 -4.21 3.10
CA SER A 309 -26.48 -4.08 3.85
C SER A 309 -26.49 -4.82 5.20
N LYS A 310 -27.66 -5.01 5.82
CA LYS A 310 -27.81 -5.76 7.07
C LYS A 310 -27.65 -7.27 6.88
N GLU A 311 -27.90 -7.76 5.66
CA GLU A 311 -27.82 -9.18 5.32
C GLU A 311 -26.40 -9.61 4.92
N ILE A 312 -25.52 -8.64 4.59
CA ILE A 312 -24.15 -8.94 4.16
C ILE A 312 -23.33 -9.47 5.34
N LYS A 313 -22.71 -10.62 5.09
CA LYS A 313 -21.77 -11.27 6.01
C LYS A 313 -20.35 -11.17 5.45
N VAL A 314 -19.42 -10.73 6.27
CA VAL A 314 -17.98 -10.75 5.98
C VAL A 314 -17.35 -11.77 6.92
N THR A 315 -16.74 -12.81 6.37
CA THR A 315 -16.09 -13.89 7.12
C THR A 315 -14.61 -13.92 6.80
N LEU A 316 -13.77 -13.95 7.82
CA LEU A 316 -12.33 -14.16 7.71
C LEU A 316 -11.97 -15.54 8.24
N VAL A 317 -11.39 -16.39 7.37
CA VAL A 317 -11.00 -17.77 7.71
C VAL A 317 -9.47 -17.84 7.84
N GLU A 318 -9.00 -18.31 9.00
CA GLU A 318 -7.57 -18.44 9.30
C GLU A 318 -7.25 -19.81 9.91
N ALA A 319 -6.26 -20.49 9.35
CA ALA A 319 -5.84 -21.81 9.83
C ALA A 319 -5.11 -21.76 11.18
N LEU A 320 -4.50 -20.66 11.53
CA LEU A 320 -3.79 -20.43 12.78
C LEU A 320 -4.75 -19.94 13.89
N PRO A 321 -4.32 -20.01 15.16
CA PRO A 321 -5.17 -19.61 16.28
C PRO A 321 -5.42 -18.10 16.37
N ASN A 322 -4.66 -17.27 15.65
CA ASN A 322 -4.79 -15.81 15.68
C ASN A 322 -4.62 -15.24 14.27
N ILE A 323 -5.18 -14.07 14.02
CA ILE A 323 -4.84 -13.22 12.89
C ILE A 323 -3.57 -12.43 13.21
N LEU A 324 -2.90 -11.86 12.19
CA LEU A 324 -1.77 -10.93 12.36
C LEU A 324 -0.65 -11.46 13.27
N ASN A 325 -0.30 -12.74 13.17
CA ASN A 325 0.66 -13.41 14.07
C ASN A 325 2.06 -12.77 14.13
N MET A 326 2.37 -11.81 13.25
CA MET A 326 3.61 -11.04 13.27
C MET A 326 3.59 -9.87 14.27
N PHE A 327 2.41 -9.50 14.80
CA PHE A 327 2.26 -8.43 15.77
C PHE A 327 2.29 -8.96 17.21
N ASP A 328 2.53 -8.04 18.15
CA ASP A 328 2.43 -8.36 19.56
C ASP A 328 1.01 -8.82 19.94
N LYS A 329 0.92 -9.74 20.90
CA LYS A 329 -0.36 -10.34 21.33
C LYS A 329 -1.41 -9.29 21.72
N TYR A 330 -1.01 -8.23 22.42
CA TYR A 330 -1.95 -7.16 22.80
C TYR A 330 -2.61 -6.51 21.57
N LEU A 331 -1.86 -6.28 20.49
CA LEU A 331 -2.37 -5.71 19.24
C LEU A 331 -3.26 -6.69 18.48
N VAL A 332 -2.89 -7.97 18.52
CA VAL A 332 -3.69 -9.06 17.93
C VAL A 332 -5.05 -9.16 18.65
N ASP A 333 -5.05 -9.21 19.97
CA ASP A 333 -6.27 -9.29 20.77
C ASP A 333 -7.18 -8.06 20.50
N TYR A 334 -6.59 -6.86 20.46
CA TYR A 334 -7.33 -5.63 20.12
C TYR A 334 -7.98 -5.69 18.73
N ALA A 335 -7.26 -6.20 17.73
CA ALA A 335 -7.80 -6.34 16.36
C ALA A 335 -8.93 -7.37 16.31
N GLN A 336 -8.81 -8.50 17.00
CA GLN A 336 -9.83 -9.55 17.04
C GLN A 336 -11.10 -9.08 17.76
N ASP A 337 -10.95 -8.32 18.84
CA ASP A 337 -12.09 -7.76 19.56
C ASP A 337 -12.82 -6.71 18.71
N LEU A 338 -12.08 -5.85 18.00
CA LEU A 338 -12.68 -4.91 17.05
C LEU A 338 -13.44 -5.64 15.93
N PHE A 339 -12.90 -6.72 15.38
CA PHE A 339 -13.58 -7.50 14.33
C PHE A 339 -14.91 -8.08 14.82
N LYS A 340 -14.98 -8.53 16.09
CA LYS A 340 -16.24 -8.96 16.69
C LYS A 340 -17.23 -7.80 16.85
N GLU A 341 -16.76 -6.63 17.32
CA GLU A 341 -17.58 -5.43 17.44
C GLU A 341 -18.18 -5.01 16.09
N GLU A 342 -17.37 -5.06 15.02
CA GLU A 342 -17.76 -4.70 13.64
C GLU A 342 -18.47 -5.85 12.89
N LYS A 343 -18.77 -6.95 13.59
CA LYS A 343 -19.50 -8.11 13.04
C LYS A 343 -18.79 -8.77 11.84
N ILE A 344 -17.48 -8.80 11.85
CA ILE A 344 -16.70 -9.67 10.97
C ILE A 344 -16.63 -11.04 11.63
N ASP A 345 -17.11 -12.08 10.95
CA ASP A 345 -17.10 -13.45 11.45
C ASP A 345 -15.68 -14.04 11.34
N LEU A 346 -15.02 -14.21 12.50
CA LEU A 346 -13.67 -14.76 12.58
C LEU A 346 -13.72 -16.28 12.75
N ARG A 347 -13.25 -17.02 11.75
CA ARG A 347 -13.08 -18.47 11.76
C ARG A 347 -11.60 -18.82 11.95
N LEU A 348 -11.15 -18.80 13.20
CA LEU A 348 -9.78 -19.15 13.59
C LEU A 348 -9.62 -20.67 13.71
N LYS A 349 -8.38 -21.18 13.63
CA LYS A 349 -8.06 -22.62 13.62
C LYS A 349 -8.87 -23.38 12.57
N THR A 350 -9.25 -22.73 11.48
CA THR A 350 -10.13 -23.27 10.44
C THR A 350 -9.38 -23.36 9.13
N MET A 351 -9.08 -24.58 8.71
CA MET A 351 -8.27 -24.86 7.52
C MET A 351 -9.14 -25.23 6.33
N VAL A 352 -9.08 -24.46 5.25
CA VAL A 352 -9.78 -24.80 3.99
C VAL A 352 -9.17 -26.05 3.39
N LYS A 353 -10.04 -27.01 3.03
CA LYS A 353 -9.68 -28.32 2.44
C LYS A 353 -10.07 -28.43 0.98
N LYS A 354 -11.15 -27.76 0.58
CA LYS A 354 -11.65 -27.75 -0.79
C LYS A 354 -12.48 -26.50 -1.03
N VAL A 355 -12.45 -26.02 -2.25
CA VAL A 355 -13.31 -24.94 -2.73
C VAL A 355 -14.14 -25.47 -3.91
N ASP A 356 -15.43 -25.27 -3.85
CA ASP A 356 -16.38 -25.52 -4.93
C ASP A 356 -16.97 -24.18 -5.42
N ALA A 357 -17.75 -24.18 -6.49
CA ALA A 357 -18.29 -22.95 -7.10
C ALA A 357 -19.12 -22.06 -6.15
N THR A 358 -19.65 -22.61 -5.07
CA THR A 358 -20.57 -21.91 -4.16
C THR A 358 -20.24 -22.08 -2.68
N THR A 359 -19.32 -23.00 -2.34
CA THR A 359 -19.04 -23.38 -0.95
C THR A 359 -17.56 -23.68 -0.74
N ILE A 360 -17.11 -23.44 0.48
CA ILE A 360 -15.82 -23.87 1.00
C ILE A 360 -16.05 -25.02 1.96
N THR A 361 -15.31 -26.11 1.80
CA THR A 361 -15.22 -27.16 2.82
C THR A 361 -14.00 -26.88 3.69
N ALA A 362 -14.20 -26.66 4.97
CA ALA A 362 -13.15 -26.35 5.92
C ALA A 362 -13.15 -27.31 7.11
N LYS A 363 -11.95 -27.54 7.68
CA LYS A 363 -11.76 -28.32 8.90
C LYS A 363 -11.48 -27.37 10.06
N THR A 364 -12.30 -27.42 11.11
CA THR A 364 -12.16 -26.63 12.33
C THR A 364 -11.05 -27.18 13.25
N GLY A 365 -10.66 -26.40 14.25
CA GLY A 365 -9.67 -26.81 15.25
C GLY A 365 -10.09 -28.03 16.07
N ASP A 366 -11.37 -28.25 16.25
CA ASP A 366 -11.96 -29.39 16.96
C ASP A 366 -12.05 -30.66 16.08
N GLY A 367 -11.71 -30.51 14.79
CA GLY A 367 -11.67 -31.62 13.85
C GLY A 367 -12.91 -31.78 12.98
N ASP A 368 -13.94 -30.98 13.22
CA ASP A 368 -15.20 -31.02 12.48
C ASP A 368 -15.02 -30.47 11.06
N ILE A 369 -15.83 -30.99 10.14
CA ILE A 369 -15.92 -30.48 8.77
C ILE A 369 -17.14 -29.60 8.65
N GLU A 370 -16.90 -28.33 8.26
CA GLU A 370 -17.99 -27.39 7.99
C GLU A 370 -18.01 -26.97 6.52
N SER A 371 -19.21 -26.60 6.05
CA SER A 371 -19.43 -26.03 4.72
C SER A 371 -19.81 -24.56 4.86
N ILE A 372 -18.99 -23.67 4.27
CA ILE A 372 -19.20 -22.22 4.32
C ILE A 372 -19.64 -21.76 2.92
N PRO A 373 -20.91 -21.33 2.73
CA PRO A 373 -21.38 -20.80 1.47
C PRO A 373 -20.78 -19.41 1.22
N TYR A 374 -20.53 -19.07 -0.04
CA TYR A 374 -20.01 -17.77 -0.43
C TYR A 374 -20.58 -17.25 -1.74
N GLY A 375 -20.69 -15.92 -1.86
CA GLY A 375 -20.92 -15.20 -3.11
C GLY A 375 -19.60 -14.73 -3.74
N VAL A 376 -18.67 -14.27 -2.89
CA VAL A 376 -17.30 -13.89 -3.29
C VAL A 376 -16.30 -14.51 -2.34
N LEU A 377 -15.27 -15.13 -2.91
CA LEU A 377 -14.16 -15.73 -2.17
C LEU A 377 -12.84 -15.08 -2.58
N VAL A 378 -12.12 -14.53 -1.59
CA VAL A 378 -10.79 -13.95 -1.78
C VAL A 378 -9.74 -14.78 -1.04
N TRP A 379 -8.75 -15.27 -1.78
CA TRP A 379 -7.62 -16.04 -1.25
C TRP A 379 -6.42 -15.11 -1.04
N ALA A 380 -6.18 -14.70 0.20
CA ALA A 380 -5.15 -13.73 0.60
C ALA A 380 -4.05 -14.38 1.45
N THR A 381 -3.69 -15.63 1.16
CA THR A 381 -2.70 -16.37 1.93
C THR A 381 -1.72 -17.14 1.04
N GLY A 382 -0.52 -17.36 1.57
CA GLY A 382 0.50 -18.18 0.95
C GLY A 382 1.30 -17.48 -0.15
N ASN A 383 2.63 -17.78 -0.17
CA ASN A 383 3.56 -17.40 -1.23
C ASN A 383 4.25 -18.65 -1.77
N ALA A 384 4.41 -18.71 -3.09
CA ALA A 384 5.16 -19.75 -3.80
C ALA A 384 6.17 -19.12 -4.77
N PRO A 385 7.31 -19.77 -5.03
CA PRO A 385 8.24 -19.34 -6.06
C PRO A 385 7.57 -19.29 -7.44
N ARG A 386 7.97 -18.32 -8.28
CA ARG A 386 7.58 -18.30 -9.69
C ARG A 386 8.36 -19.36 -10.49
N GLU A 387 7.84 -19.74 -11.65
CA GLU A 387 8.44 -20.76 -12.53
C GLU A 387 9.90 -20.46 -12.86
N VAL A 388 10.24 -19.22 -13.24
CA VAL A 388 11.64 -18.83 -13.51
C VAL A 388 12.56 -19.07 -12.31
N SER A 389 12.07 -18.90 -11.08
CA SER A 389 12.84 -19.18 -9.86
C SER A 389 13.04 -20.68 -9.66
N THR A 390 11.99 -21.50 -9.86
CA THR A 390 12.10 -22.96 -9.76
C THR A 390 12.98 -23.53 -10.85
N ASN A 391 12.92 -23.02 -12.08
CA ASN A 391 13.78 -23.41 -13.18
C ASN A 391 15.25 -23.07 -12.89
N LEU A 392 15.52 -21.90 -12.31
CA LEU A 392 16.88 -21.51 -11.94
C LEU A 392 17.43 -22.38 -10.79
N MET A 393 16.60 -22.67 -9.76
CA MET A 393 16.98 -23.58 -8.68
C MET A 393 17.36 -24.97 -9.19
N SER A 394 16.62 -25.53 -10.16
CA SER A 394 16.89 -26.86 -10.71
C SER A 394 18.22 -26.98 -11.45
N LYS A 395 18.87 -25.89 -11.81
CA LYS A 395 20.16 -25.84 -12.53
C LYS A 395 21.38 -25.71 -11.61
N LEU A 396 21.17 -25.47 -10.32
CA LEU A 396 22.24 -25.20 -9.36
C LEU A 396 22.15 -26.18 -8.19
N GLU A 397 23.21 -26.94 -7.96
CA GLU A 397 23.25 -28.01 -6.93
C GLU A 397 23.05 -27.46 -5.51
N GLU A 398 23.49 -26.23 -5.24
CA GLU A 398 23.37 -25.58 -3.92
C GLU A 398 21.96 -25.04 -3.63
N GLN A 399 21.00 -25.19 -4.55
CA GLN A 399 19.63 -24.68 -4.45
C GLN A 399 18.64 -25.80 -4.06
N ASP A 400 18.68 -26.26 -2.83
CA ASP A 400 17.87 -27.39 -2.32
C ASP A 400 16.56 -26.94 -1.61
N SER A 401 16.24 -25.66 -1.60
CA SER A 401 15.04 -25.11 -0.95
C SER A 401 13.79 -25.27 -1.82
N ARG A 402 12.65 -25.53 -1.17
CA ARG A 402 11.32 -25.46 -1.81
C ARG A 402 10.62 -24.08 -1.59
N ARG A 403 11.23 -23.20 -0.80
CA ARG A 403 10.60 -21.93 -0.38
C ARG A 403 10.99 -20.76 -1.27
N GLY A 404 12.15 -20.81 -1.92
CA GLY A 404 12.69 -19.76 -2.76
C GLY A 404 14.18 -19.91 -2.96
N LEU A 405 14.76 -19.01 -3.72
CA LEU A 405 16.18 -18.95 -4.06
C LEU A 405 17.04 -18.77 -2.80
N LEU A 406 17.99 -19.67 -2.57
CA LEU A 406 18.94 -19.56 -1.47
C LEU A 406 20.02 -18.53 -1.79
N ILE A 407 20.24 -17.61 -0.88
CA ILE A 407 21.21 -16.53 -0.99
C ILE A 407 22.17 -16.51 0.19
N ASP A 408 23.36 -15.97 -0.03
CA ASP A 408 24.30 -15.67 1.03
C ASP A 408 23.99 -14.34 1.74
N ASN A 409 24.82 -14.00 2.74
CA ASN A 409 24.69 -12.73 3.48
C ASN A 409 24.94 -11.47 2.63
N LYS A 410 25.39 -11.61 1.38
CA LYS A 410 25.58 -10.51 0.41
C LYS A 410 24.54 -10.53 -0.70
N LEU A 411 23.48 -11.31 -0.51
CA LEU A 411 22.36 -11.50 -1.45
C LEU A 411 22.80 -12.14 -2.78
N GLN A 412 23.97 -12.83 -2.80
CA GLN A 412 24.40 -13.58 -3.95
C GLN A 412 23.70 -14.95 -3.96
N LEU A 413 23.29 -15.38 -5.13
CA LEU A 413 22.66 -16.68 -5.33
C LEU A 413 23.70 -17.79 -5.13
N LEU A 414 23.43 -18.74 -4.23
CA LEU A 414 24.32 -19.88 -3.99
C LEU A 414 24.46 -20.71 -5.27
N GLY A 415 25.69 -21.13 -5.57
CA GLY A 415 26.02 -21.87 -6.79
C GLY A 415 26.25 -21.03 -8.05
N ALA A 416 25.93 -19.73 -8.04
CA ALA A 416 26.00 -18.88 -9.25
C ALA A 416 27.33 -18.11 -9.44
N LYS A 417 28.37 -18.47 -8.73
CA LYS A 417 29.75 -17.92 -8.88
C LYS A 417 29.82 -16.40 -8.86
N GLY A 418 28.94 -15.72 -8.08
CA GLY A 418 28.96 -14.27 -7.85
C GLY A 418 28.46 -13.40 -9.00
N SER A 419 27.84 -13.96 -10.03
CA SER A 419 27.26 -13.18 -11.14
C SER A 419 25.75 -12.95 -11.01
N ILE A 420 25.06 -13.71 -10.15
CA ILE A 420 23.61 -13.62 -9.93
C ILE A 420 23.34 -13.27 -8.47
N PHE A 421 22.42 -12.34 -8.27
CA PHE A 421 21.90 -11.91 -7.00
C PHE A 421 20.38 -12.15 -6.98
N ALA A 422 19.81 -12.36 -5.81
CA ALA A 422 18.36 -12.46 -5.69
C ALA A 422 17.86 -11.65 -4.49
N ILE A 423 16.68 -10.98 -4.64
CA ILE A 423 16.09 -10.08 -3.64
C ILE A 423 14.57 -10.20 -3.59
N GLY A 424 13.99 -9.90 -2.43
CA GLY A 424 12.55 -9.89 -2.18
C GLY A 424 11.94 -11.28 -2.07
N ASP A 425 10.63 -11.36 -2.30
CA ASP A 425 9.81 -12.53 -1.99
C ASP A 425 10.18 -13.81 -2.77
N CYS A 426 11.03 -13.72 -3.79
CA CYS A 426 11.53 -14.90 -4.50
C CYS A 426 12.69 -15.61 -3.78
N THR A 427 13.21 -15.03 -2.70
CA THR A 427 14.34 -15.56 -1.94
C THR A 427 13.92 -16.32 -0.68
N PHE A 428 14.80 -17.17 -0.20
CA PHE A 428 14.72 -17.75 1.13
C PHE A 428 16.07 -17.62 1.84
N HIS A 429 16.07 -16.89 2.94
CA HIS A 429 17.19 -16.77 3.86
C HIS A 429 16.66 -16.82 5.30
N PRO A 430 17.27 -17.61 6.21
CA PRO A 430 16.84 -17.66 7.61
C PRO A 430 16.82 -16.25 8.25
N GLY A 431 15.71 -15.90 8.89
CA GLY A 431 15.53 -14.59 9.55
C GLY A 431 15.05 -13.46 8.65
N LEU A 432 14.94 -13.64 7.33
CA LEU A 432 14.31 -12.70 6.42
C LEU A 432 12.91 -13.18 6.02
N PHE A 433 11.93 -12.30 6.12
CA PHE A 433 10.55 -12.58 5.74
C PHE A 433 10.21 -11.92 4.40
N PRO A 434 9.33 -12.52 3.57
CA PRO A 434 8.91 -11.94 2.30
C PRO A 434 8.00 -10.73 2.53
N THR A 435 8.62 -9.57 2.72
CA THR A 435 7.94 -8.30 2.98
C THR A 435 8.52 -7.19 2.10
N ALA A 436 7.68 -6.20 1.77
CA ALA A 436 8.09 -5.00 1.05
C ALA A 436 9.26 -4.27 1.72
N GLN A 437 9.33 -4.30 3.05
CA GLN A 437 10.37 -3.64 3.83
C GLN A 437 11.74 -4.33 3.70
N VAL A 438 11.77 -5.66 3.71
CA VAL A 438 12.99 -6.45 3.45
C VAL A 438 13.45 -6.21 2.03
N ALA A 439 12.57 -6.43 1.05
CA ALA A 439 12.89 -6.25 -0.36
C ALA A 439 13.43 -4.84 -0.68
N HIS A 440 12.84 -3.80 -0.07
CA HIS A 440 13.31 -2.41 -0.24
C HIS A 440 14.74 -2.22 0.26
N GLN A 441 15.07 -2.71 1.45
CA GLN A 441 16.41 -2.60 2.03
C GLN A 441 17.45 -3.45 1.28
N GLU A 442 17.06 -4.61 0.77
CA GLU A 442 17.91 -5.43 -0.10
C GLU A 442 18.27 -4.68 -1.39
N GLY A 443 17.31 -3.97 -2.00
CA GLY A 443 17.56 -3.13 -3.16
C GLY A 443 18.53 -1.97 -2.86
N GLU A 444 18.37 -1.30 -1.73
CA GLU A 444 19.31 -0.25 -1.27
C GLU A 444 20.72 -0.81 -1.05
N TYR A 445 20.81 -1.98 -0.41
CA TYR A 445 22.08 -2.64 -0.19
C TYR A 445 22.78 -2.99 -1.50
N LEU A 446 22.08 -3.62 -2.46
CA LEU A 446 22.68 -3.95 -3.77
C LEU A 446 23.13 -2.73 -4.56
N ALA A 447 22.45 -1.58 -4.45
CA ALA A 447 22.91 -0.35 -5.06
C ALA A 447 24.30 0.07 -4.54
N GLN A 448 24.54 -0.06 -3.23
CA GLN A 448 25.84 0.22 -2.62
C GLN A 448 26.86 -0.88 -2.97
N TYR A 449 26.44 -2.14 -3.03
CA TYR A 449 27.29 -3.24 -3.49
C TYR A 449 27.81 -3.00 -4.91
N PHE A 450 26.92 -2.69 -5.87
CA PHE A 450 27.31 -2.47 -7.27
C PHE A 450 28.20 -1.25 -7.45
N LYS A 451 28.07 -0.20 -6.63
CA LYS A 451 29.01 0.91 -6.62
C LYS A 451 30.43 0.47 -6.25
N LYS A 452 30.58 -0.44 -5.29
CA LYS A 452 31.88 -1.01 -4.89
C LYS A 452 32.39 -2.02 -5.93
N ALA A 453 31.51 -2.86 -6.48
CA ALA A 453 31.84 -3.80 -7.54
C ALA A 453 32.39 -3.10 -8.78
N TYR A 454 31.75 -2.01 -9.23
CA TYR A 454 32.26 -1.16 -10.31
C TYR A 454 33.67 -0.66 -10.02
N LYS A 455 33.94 -0.18 -8.80
CA LYS A 455 35.28 0.27 -8.42
C LYS A 455 36.33 -0.84 -8.53
N ILE A 456 35.98 -2.05 -8.10
CA ILE A 456 36.84 -3.24 -8.22
C ILE A 456 37.09 -3.56 -9.70
N ASP A 457 36.07 -3.52 -10.53
CA ASP A 457 36.18 -3.76 -11.96
C ASP A 457 37.12 -2.76 -12.65
N GLN A 458 37.01 -1.48 -12.29
CA GLN A 458 37.91 -0.43 -12.79
C GLN A 458 39.38 -0.63 -12.35
N LEU A 459 39.59 -1.07 -11.11
CA LEU A 459 40.92 -1.38 -10.58
C LEU A 459 41.53 -2.59 -11.29
N ASN A 460 40.74 -3.64 -11.53
CA ASN A 460 41.16 -4.83 -12.28
C ASN A 460 41.57 -4.46 -13.73
N TRP A 461 40.76 -3.62 -14.40
CA TRP A 461 41.08 -3.15 -15.72
C TRP A 461 42.41 -2.35 -15.75
N LYS A 462 42.66 -1.50 -14.75
CA LYS A 462 43.95 -0.77 -14.62
C LYS A 462 45.12 -1.75 -14.45
N ILE A 463 44.98 -2.78 -13.62
CA ILE A 463 46.01 -3.79 -13.44
C ILE A 463 46.37 -4.49 -14.76
N THR A 464 45.32 -4.83 -15.57
CA THR A 464 45.54 -5.48 -16.87
C THR A 464 46.27 -4.57 -17.87
N ASN A 465 46.15 -3.24 -17.72
CA ASN A 465 46.72 -2.25 -18.64
C ASN A 465 47.98 -1.54 -18.09
N THR A 466 48.54 -2.01 -16.96
CA THR A 466 49.75 -1.47 -16.31
C THR A 466 50.85 -2.52 -16.31
N THR A 467 52.06 -2.10 -16.65
CA THR A 467 53.28 -2.92 -16.66
C THR A 467 54.14 -2.72 -15.41
N ASP A 468 53.91 -1.67 -14.62
CA ASP A 468 54.66 -1.37 -13.41
C ASP A 468 54.18 -2.24 -12.24
N GLY A 469 55.07 -3.15 -11.77
CA GLY A 469 54.82 -4.05 -10.67
C GLY A 469 54.52 -3.35 -9.33
N SER A 470 55.08 -2.16 -9.10
CA SER A 470 54.81 -1.37 -7.90
C SER A 470 53.40 -0.82 -7.91
N GLU A 471 52.94 -0.34 -9.06
CA GLU A 471 51.56 0.13 -9.24
C GLU A 471 50.56 -1.00 -9.16
N VAL A 472 50.83 -2.16 -9.77
CA VAL A 472 50.01 -3.38 -9.64
C VAL A 472 49.80 -3.76 -8.19
N THR A 473 50.85 -3.70 -7.36
CA THR A 473 50.73 -4.02 -5.93
C THR A 473 49.84 -3.04 -5.18
N LYS A 474 49.97 -1.71 -5.46
CA LYS A 474 49.09 -0.69 -4.88
C LYS A 474 47.63 -0.89 -5.29
N LEU A 475 47.36 -1.19 -6.56
CA LEU A 475 46.01 -1.47 -7.07
C LEU A 475 45.38 -2.72 -6.42
N LYS A 476 46.14 -3.81 -6.25
CA LYS A 476 45.71 -5.01 -5.53
C LYS A 476 45.31 -4.70 -4.08
N ASN A 477 46.12 -3.90 -3.36
CA ASN A 477 45.83 -3.46 -2.01
C ASN A 477 44.52 -2.62 -1.95
N GLN A 478 44.27 -1.79 -2.96
CA GLN A 478 43.02 -1.04 -3.08
C GLN A 478 41.82 -1.94 -3.33
N ILE A 479 41.96 -3.00 -4.13
CA ILE A 479 40.92 -4.01 -4.34
C ILE A 479 40.58 -4.69 -3.02
N THR A 480 41.59 -5.24 -2.31
CA THR A 480 41.39 -5.88 -1.00
C THR A 480 40.69 -4.97 -0.01
N LYS A 481 41.13 -3.70 0.08
CA LYS A 481 40.48 -2.68 0.92
C LYS A 481 39.04 -2.43 0.50
N THR A 482 38.73 -2.37 -0.81
CA THR A 482 37.37 -2.14 -1.29
C THR A 482 36.48 -3.36 -1.02
N GLN A 483 37.02 -4.57 -1.20
CA GLN A 483 36.32 -5.82 -0.88
C GLN A 483 35.96 -5.93 0.61
N SER A 484 36.90 -5.57 1.52
CA SER A 484 36.65 -5.59 2.96
C SER A 484 35.58 -4.58 3.41
N GLN A 485 35.27 -3.56 2.59
CA GLN A 485 34.19 -2.60 2.82
C GLN A 485 32.82 -3.12 2.38
N ILE A 486 32.74 -4.26 1.69
CA ILE A 486 31.47 -4.91 1.33
C ILE A 486 31.01 -5.70 2.55
N GLU A 487 30.22 -5.05 3.41
CA GLU A 487 29.62 -5.69 4.59
C GLU A 487 28.47 -6.62 4.18
N ASP A 488 28.12 -7.53 5.07
CA ASP A 488 26.94 -8.37 4.92
C ASP A 488 25.66 -7.54 5.06
N PHE A 489 24.60 -7.98 4.38
CA PHE A 489 23.28 -7.37 4.49
C PHE A 489 22.74 -7.53 5.91
N LYS A 490 22.23 -6.46 6.48
CA LYS A 490 21.60 -6.45 7.80
C LYS A 490 20.23 -5.82 7.69
N TYR A 491 19.20 -6.63 7.92
CA TYR A 491 17.82 -6.13 7.95
C TYR A 491 17.58 -5.29 9.20
N ASN A 492 17.09 -4.08 9.00
CA ASN A 492 16.64 -3.20 10.08
C ASN A 492 15.11 -3.17 10.12
N HIS A 493 14.52 -3.84 11.09
CA HIS A 493 13.08 -3.85 11.26
C HIS A 493 12.58 -2.48 11.76
N LYS A 494 11.81 -1.77 10.93
CA LYS A 494 11.27 -0.44 11.26
C LYS A 494 9.90 -0.49 11.96
N GLY A 495 9.38 -1.69 12.20
CA GLY A 495 8.04 -1.92 12.74
C GLY A 495 7.03 -2.42 11.70
N ALA A 496 5.83 -2.68 12.16
CA ALA A 496 4.71 -3.13 11.34
C ALA A 496 3.47 -2.28 11.61
N LEU A 497 2.66 -2.08 10.57
CA LEU A 497 1.42 -1.30 10.62
C LEU A 497 0.33 -2.12 9.94
N ALA A 498 -0.90 -2.08 10.47
CA ALA A 498 -2.06 -2.66 9.79
C ALA A 498 -3.33 -1.85 10.08
N TYR A 499 -4.14 -1.66 9.03
CA TYR A 499 -5.49 -1.15 9.15
C TYR A 499 -6.44 -2.26 9.62
N ILE A 500 -7.34 -1.96 10.55
CA ILE A 500 -8.22 -2.95 11.15
C ILE A 500 -9.70 -2.55 11.14
N GLY A 501 -10.06 -1.52 10.36
CA GLY A 501 -11.44 -1.03 10.19
C GLY A 501 -11.83 0.11 11.11
N SER A 502 -12.97 0.74 10.81
CA SER A 502 -13.60 1.80 11.61
C SER A 502 -12.68 2.97 11.97
N ASP A 503 -11.85 3.41 11.01
CA ASP A 503 -10.82 4.44 11.21
C ASP A 503 -9.84 4.11 12.37
N LYS A 504 -9.53 2.82 12.55
CA LYS A 504 -8.56 2.34 13.54
C LYS A 504 -7.45 1.53 12.87
N ALA A 505 -6.24 1.64 13.41
CA ALA A 505 -5.08 0.88 12.99
C ALA A 505 -4.29 0.38 14.20
N ILE A 506 -3.41 -0.57 13.97
CA ILE A 506 -2.41 -1.02 14.93
C ILE A 506 -1.00 -0.75 14.39
N ALA A 507 -0.08 -0.49 15.30
CA ALA A 507 1.32 -0.25 15.02
C ALA A 507 2.20 -0.93 16.06
N ASP A 508 3.12 -1.75 15.60
CA ASP A 508 4.21 -2.32 16.40
C ASP A 508 5.51 -1.71 15.88
N LEU A 509 6.05 -0.72 16.60
CA LEU A 509 7.18 0.09 16.15
C LEU A 509 8.42 -0.23 16.98
N ALA A 510 9.57 -0.37 16.31
CA ALA A 510 10.87 -0.48 16.94
C ALA A 510 11.67 0.80 16.66
N VAL A 511 12.04 1.54 17.72
CA VAL A 511 12.88 2.74 17.64
C VAL A 511 14.07 2.55 18.58
N GLY A 512 15.21 2.15 18.01
CA GLY A 512 16.35 1.67 18.80
C GLY A 512 15.98 0.41 19.57
N GLU A 513 16.18 0.41 20.89
CA GLU A 513 15.80 -0.70 21.78
C GLU A 513 14.34 -0.61 22.28
N ALA A 514 13.68 0.54 22.08
CA ALA A 514 12.31 0.76 22.55
C ALA A 514 11.27 0.19 21.56
N LYS A 515 10.28 -0.51 22.12
CA LYS A 515 9.12 -1.03 21.37
C LYS A 515 7.88 -0.24 21.75
N TYR A 516 7.19 0.30 20.75
CA TYR A 516 5.95 1.06 20.92
C TYR A 516 4.80 0.30 20.27
N ARG A 517 3.79 -0.03 21.07
CA ARG A 517 2.56 -0.70 20.63
C ARG A 517 1.43 0.29 20.68
N LEU A 518 0.92 0.68 19.54
CA LEU A 518 -0.12 1.69 19.40
C LEU A 518 -1.34 1.08 18.72
N ALA A 519 -2.53 1.46 19.18
CA ALA A 519 -3.79 1.02 18.59
C ALA A 519 -4.83 2.14 18.62
N GLY A 520 -5.79 2.13 17.68
CA GLY A 520 -6.92 3.04 17.63
C GLY A 520 -6.82 4.13 16.58
N SER A 521 -7.68 5.17 16.70
CA SER A 521 -7.85 6.20 15.66
C SER A 521 -6.66 7.15 15.50
N PHE A 522 -5.91 7.41 16.57
CA PHE A 522 -4.66 8.18 16.44
C PHE A 522 -3.61 7.39 15.64
N THR A 523 -3.53 6.09 15.89
CA THR A 523 -2.65 5.18 15.13
C THR A 523 -3.05 5.10 13.67
N PHE A 524 -4.33 5.22 13.35
CA PHE A 524 -4.80 5.30 11.96
C PHE A 524 -4.30 6.56 11.22
N LEU A 525 -4.30 7.72 11.88
CA LEU A 525 -3.72 8.93 11.30
C LEU A 525 -2.21 8.77 11.06
N PHE A 526 -1.51 8.12 11.99
CA PHE A 526 -0.11 7.78 11.84
C PHE A 526 0.10 6.80 10.67
N TRP A 527 -0.72 5.75 10.56
CA TRP A 527 -0.72 4.78 9.46
C TRP A 527 -0.88 5.49 8.09
N LYS A 528 -1.87 6.38 7.94
CA LYS A 528 -2.04 7.20 6.72
C LYS A 528 -0.79 8.02 6.41
N SER A 529 -0.23 8.68 7.41
CA SER A 529 0.95 9.53 7.24
C SER A 529 2.19 8.72 6.83
N ALA A 530 2.39 7.56 7.45
CA ALA A 530 3.49 6.65 7.14
C ALA A 530 3.37 6.11 5.71
N TYR A 531 2.20 5.62 5.30
CA TYR A 531 2.00 5.07 3.96
C TYR A 531 2.11 6.16 2.88
N LEU A 532 1.62 7.36 3.16
CA LEU A 532 1.81 8.50 2.26
C LEU A 532 3.29 8.85 2.07
N ALA A 533 4.07 8.85 3.15
CA ALA A 533 5.52 9.08 3.09
C ALA A 533 6.26 7.98 2.32
N MET A 534 5.79 6.72 2.39
CA MET A 534 6.38 5.57 1.72
C MET A 534 6.01 5.47 0.24
N CYS A 535 5.00 6.18 -0.26
CA CYS A 535 4.65 6.20 -1.68
C CYS A 535 5.87 6.55 -2.54
N LEU A 536 6.02 5.85 -3.67
CA LEU A 536 7.21 5.86 -4.50
C LEU A 536 7.54 7.26 -5.07
N SER A 537 6.51 7.97 -5.56
CA SER A 537 6.63 9.27 -6.19
C SER A 537 5.79 10.33 -5.49
N PHE A 538 6.11 11.61 -5.73
CA PHE A 538 5.31 12.71 -5.23
C PHE A 538 3.91 12.72 -5.86
N ARG A 539 3.81 12.31 -7.13
CA ARG A 539 2.53 12.11 -7.84
C ARG A 539 1.64 11.12 -7.07
N ASN A 540 2.15 9.94 -6.70
CA ASN A 540 1.36 8.95 -5.95
C ASN A 540 0.91 9.49 -4.60
N ARG A 541 1.77 10.25 -3.88
CA ARG A 541 1.40 10.89 -2.60
C ARG A 541 0.21 11.83 -2.75
N VAL A 542 0.24 12.67 -3.79
CA VAL A 542 -0.88 13.60 -4.07
C VAL A 542 -2.15 12.83 -4.40
N LEU A 543 -2.08 11.82 -5.28
CA LEU A 543 -3.25 11.05 -5.68
C LEU A 543 -3.88 10.27 -4.51
N VAL A 544 -3.06 9.57 -3.71
CA VAL A 544 -3.55 8.86 -2.52
C VAL A 544 -4.17 9.81 -1.50
N ALA A 545 -3.56 10.99 -1.27
CA ALA A 545 -4.14 11.99 -0.39
C ALA A 545 -5.49 12.52 -0.92
N MET A 546 -5.61 12.70 -2.24
CA MET A 546 -6.86 13.11 -2.90
C MET A 546 -7.94 12.02 -2.79
N ASP A 547 -7.58 10.74 -2.95
CA ASP A 547 -8.53 9.64 -2.79
C ASP A 547 -9.08 9.58 -1.36
N TRP A 548 -8.23 9.68 -0.35
CA TRP A 548 -8.70 9.76 1.03
C TRP A 548 -9.59 10.99 1.30
N ALA A 549 -9.26 12.14 0.71
CA ALA A 549 -10.10 13.33 0.82
C ALA A 549 -11.44 13.11 0.11
N LYS A 550 -11.43 12.54 -1.11
CA LYS A 550 -12.66 12.18 -1.86
C LYS A 550 -13.55 11.26 -1.02
N VAL A 551 -13.02 10.18 -0.48
CA VAL A 551 -13.79 9.24 0.35
C VAL A 551 -14.35 9.90 1.61
N TYR A 552 -13.59 10.78 2.24
CA TYR A 552 -14.03 11.49 3.44
C TYR A 552 -15.24 12.40 3.18
N PHE A 553 -15.27 13.12 2.04
CA PHE A 553 -16.33 14.08 1.72
C PHE A 553 -17.49 13.47 0.91
N LEU A 554 -17.19 12.60 -0.02
CA LEU A 554 -18.14 12.09 -1.02
C LEU A 554 -18.55 10.63 -0.80
N GLY A 555 -17.77 9.87 -0.01
CA GLY A 555 -17.90 8.42 0.11
C GLY A 555 -17.07 7.68 -0.95
N ARG A 556 -17.12 6.35 -0.90
CA ARG A 556 -16.44 5.47 -1.85
C ARG A 556 -17.21 5.44 -3.18
N ASP A 557 -16.47 5.39 -4.26
CA ASP A 557 -17.04 5.17 -5.59
C ASP A 557 -17.16 3.67 -5.84
N SER A 558 -18.39 3.21 -5.97
CA SER A 558 -18.71 1.80 -6.26
C SER A 558 -19.00 1.55 -7.75
N SER A 559 -18.87 2.56 -8.61
CA SER A 559 -18.99 2.36 -10.06
C SER A 559 -17.86 1.44 -10.58
N ILE A 560 -18.16 0.70 -11.64
CA ILE A 560 -17.28 -0.33 -12.21
C ILE A 560 -16.44 0.27 -13.34
#